data_948cdc2b004c104041fac24e1fe74989
#
_entry.id   948cdc2b004c104041fac24e1fe74989
#
_cell.length_a   1.000
_cell.length_b   1.000
_cell.length_c   1.000
_cell.angle_alpha   90.00
_cell.angle_beta   90.00
_cell.angle_gamma   90.00
#
_symmetry.space_group_name_H-M   'P 1'
#
loop_
_entity.id
_entity.type
_entity.pdbx_description
1 polymer ?
#
loop_
_entity_poly.entity_id
_entity_poly.type
_entity_poly.pdbx_seq_one_letter_code
_entity_poly.pdbx_strand_id
1 'polypeptide(L)'
;MPAGSILVADDDTAIRTVLNQALSRAGYEVRLTGNAATLWRWVSQGEGDLVITDVVMPDENAFDLLPRIKKMRPNLPVIVMSAQNTFMTAIRASERGAYEYLPKPFDLKELIAIVGRALAEPKERAASQPDDNEFESIPLVGRSPAMQEIYRVLARLMQTDLTVMISGESGTGKELVARALHDYGKRRNGPFVAVNIAAIPRDLIESELFGHERGAFTGANTRASGRFEQAEGGTLFLDEIGDMPMEAQTRLLRVLQQGEYTTVGGRTPIKTDVRIVAASNKDLRILIQQGLFREDLFFRLNVVPLRLPPLRERIEDLPDLVRHFFALAEKDGLPPKKLDAAALERLKQHRWPGNVRELENLARRLAALYPQDVITASVIDGELAPPAVTTGSSTPTSIDNLGGAVEAYLSSHFQGFPNGVPPPGLYHRILKEIEIPLLTAALAATRGNQIRAADLLGLNRNTLRKKIRDLDIQVYRSGG
;
A
#
# COMPACT_ATOMS: atom_id res chain seq x y z
N MET A 1 43.64 12.63 -13.76
CA MET A 1 43.25 13.49 -12.61
C MET A 1 42.22 12.75 -11.83
N PRO A 2 42.15 12.85 -10.48
CA PRO A 2 41.08 12.21 -9.72
C PRO A 2 39.75 12.74 -10.22
N ALA A 3 38.71 11.85 -10.21
CA ALA A 3 37.39 12.16 -10.74
C ALA A 3 36.60 13.14 -9.87
N GLY A 4 37.17 13.63 -8.76
CA GLY A 4 36.59 14.58 -7.80
C GLY A 4 37.09 14.33 -6.39
N SER A 5 36.98 15.34 -5.51
CA SER A 5 37.37 15.28 -4.10
C SER A 5 36.12 15.10 -3.20
N ILE A 6 36.10 14.06 -2.37
CA ILE A 6 34.97 13.67 -1.53
C ILE A 6 35.36 13.85 -0.04
N LEU A 7 34.55 14.61 0.70
CA LEU A 7 34.69 14.75 2.13
C LEU A 7 33.74 13.74 2.82
N VAL A 8 34.30 12.88 3.67
CA VAL A 8 33.53 11.87 4.42
C VAL A 8 33.61 12.15 5.92
N ALA A 9 32.47 12.26 6.58
CA ALA A 9 32.35 12.41 8.02
C ALA A 9 31.46 11.29 8.61
N ASP A 10 32.07 10.48 9.48
CA ASP A 10 31.40 9.39 10.19
C ASP A 10 32.19 9.12 11.47
N ASP A 11 31.54 8.88 12.59
CA ASP A 11 32.23 8.61 13.86
C ASP A 11 32.81 7.18 13.91
N ASP A 12 32.25 6.25 13.13
CA ASP A 12 32.72 4.87 13.04
C ASP A 12 33.97 4.75 12.13
N THR A 13 35.08 4.38 12.74
CA THR A 13 36.36 4.19 12.03
C THR A 13 36.31 3.06 10.99
N ALA A 14 35.54 2.00 11.25
CA ALA A 14 35.38 0.88 10.32
C ALA A 14 34.65 1.34 9.04
N ILE A 15 33.56 2.09 9.19
CA ILE A 15 32.81 2.66 8.07
C ILE A 15 33.69 3.62 7.25
N ARG A 16 34.42 4.53 7.93
CA ARG A 16 35.39 5.42 7.23
C ARG A 16 36.42 4.66 6.41
N THR A 17 36.95 3.56 6.96
CA THR A 17 37.94 2.73 6.25
C THR A 17 37.35 2.08 5.02
N VAL A 18 36.14 1.50 5.13
CA VAL A 18 35.42 0.86 4.01
C VAL A 18 35.08 1.87 2.92
N LEU A 19 34.57 3.05 3.28
CA LEU A 19 34.27 4.13 2.35
C LEU A 19 35.51 4.63 1.63
N ASN A 20 36.61 4.84 2.35
CA ASN A 20 37.88 5.24 1.78
C ASN A 20 38.35 4.25 0.70
N GLN A 21 38.36 2.96 1.02
CA GLN A 21 38.80 1.92 0.08
C GLN A 21 37.88 1.85 -1.14
N ALA A 22 36.58 1.93 -0.97
CA ALA A 22 35.63 1.84 -2.07
C ALA A 22 35.71 3.04 -3.02
N LEU A 23 35.71 4.25 -2.47
CA LEU A 23 35.74 5.50 -3.24
C LEU A 23 37.12 5.73 -3.91
N SER A 24 38.22 5.42 -3.21
CA SER A 24 39.58 5.53 -3.80
C SER A 24 39.78 4.51 -4.96
N ARG A 25 39.24 3.28 -4.84
CA ARG A 25 39.24 2.32 -5.95
C ARG A 25 38.40 2.79 -7.15
N ALA A 26 37.38 3.59 -6.92
CA ALA A 26 36.55 4.21 -7.95
C ALA A 26 37.21 5.46 -8.57
N GLY A 27 38.41 5.87 -8.09
CA GLY A 27 39.19 6.97 -8.66
C GLY A 27 38.97 8.34 -8.03
N TYR A 28 38.28 8.41 -6.89
CA TYR A 28 38.05 9.67 -6.16
C TYR A 28 39.13 9.94 -5.12
N GLU A 29 39.44 11.23 -4.89
CA GLU A 29 40.21 11.66 -3.73
C GLU A 29 39.32 11.76 -2.50
N VAL A 30 39.71 11.12 -1.39
CA VAL A 30 38.85 11.02 -0.19
C VAL A 30 39.54 11.62 1.03
N ARG A 31 38.86 12.53 1.71
CA ARG A 31 39.28 13.05 3.01
C ARG A 31 38.30 12.60 4.09
N LEU A 32 38.81 12.08 5.19
CA LEU A 32 38.03 11.45 6.25
C LEU A 32 38.09 12.26 7.53
N THR A 33 36.96 12.39 8.22
CA THR A 33 36.89 12.93 9.57
C THR A 33 35.90 12.14 10.42
N GLY A 34 36.09 12.19 11.76
CA GLY A 34 35.17 11.60 12.72
C GLY A 34 34.21 12.62 13.40
N ASN A 35 34.23 13.89 12.97
CA ASN A 35 33.43 14.94 13.61
C ASN A 35 32.95 16.02 12.62
N ALA A 36 31.86 16.68 12.96
CA ALA A 36 31.22 17.73 12.19
C ALA A 36 32.06 19.01 12.11
N ALA A 37 32.76 19.38 13.16
CA ALA A 37 33.54 20.60 13.24
C ALA A 37 34.68 20.61 12.19
N THR A 38 35.35 19.48 12.01
CA THR A 38 36.39 19.35 10.97
C THR A 38 35.79 19.36 9.56
N LEU A 39 34.65 18.66 9.34
CA LEU A 39 33.93 18.71 8.07
C LEU A 39 33.54 20.15 7.73
N TRP A 40 32.94 20.87 8.68
CA TRP A 40 32.57 22.28 8.49
C TRP A 40 33.75 23.16 8.12
N ARG A 41 34.88 22.98 8.75
CA ARG A 41 36.11 23.72 8.42
C ARG A 41 36.53 23.50 6.97
N TRP A 42 36.56 22.26 6.48
CA TRP A 42 36.90 21.96 5.09
C TRP A 42 35.90 22.56 4.09
N VAL A 43 34.61 22.41 4.37
CA VAL A 43 33.56 22.99 3.51
C VAL A 43 33.65 24.53 3.48
N SER A 44 33.96 25.18 4.62
CA SER A 44 34.10 26.65 4.71
C SER A 44 35.36 27.15 4.01
N GLN A 45 36.38 26.32 3.88
CA GLN A 45 37.59 26.60 3.11
C GLN A 45 37.45 26.36 1.58
N GLY A 46 36.24 25.93 1.17
CA GLY A 46 35.95 25.66 -0.25
C GLY A 46 36.39 24.27 -0.73
N GLU A 47 36.82 23.40 0.18
CA GLU A 47 37.30 22.06 -0.16
C GLU A 47 36.17 21.10 -0.46
N GLY A 48 36.47 20.05 -1.24
CA GLY A 48 35.56 18.97 -1.63
C GLY A 48 34.54 19.34 -2.71
N ASP A 49 34.26 18.41 -3.57
CA ASP A 49 33.25 18.49 -4.64
C ASP A 49 31.93 17.79 -4.22
N LEU A 50 32.00 16.93 -3.20
CA LEU A 50 30.88 16.20 -2.63
C LEU A 50 31.12 15.92 -1.15
N VAL A 51 30.07 15.93 -0.35
CA VAL A 51 30.09 15.56 1.07
C VAL A 51 29.29 14.28 1.29
N ILE A 52 29.83 13.35 2.08
CA ILE A 52 29.13 12.20 2.65
C ILE A 52 29.22 12.33 4.17
N THR A 53 28.09 12.38 4.86
CA THR A 53 28.07 12.58 6.31
C THR A 53 27.11 11.66 7.02
N ASP A 54 27.48 11.14 8.21
CA ASP A 54 26.52 10.51 9.11
C ASP A 54 25.60 11.56 9.70
N VAL A 55 24.36 11.16 10.02
CA VAL A 55 23.38 12.00 10.74
C VAL A 55 23.84 12.28 12.16
N VAL A 56 24.30 11.26 12.89
CA VAL A 56 24.67 11.36 14.30
C VAL A 56 26.19 11.39 14.41
N MET A 57 26.73 12.54 14.75
CA MET A 57 28.16 12.70 15.05
C MET A 57 28.34 13.17 16.50
N PRO A 58 29.51 12.93 17.12
CA PRO A 58 29.72 13.22 18.56
C PRO A 58 29.53 14.69 18.97
N ASP A 59 29.79 15.60 18.03
CA ASP A 59 29.84 17.06 18.30
C ASP A 59 28.59 17.80 17.75
N GLU A 60 28.01 17.40 16.64
CA GLU A 60 26.86 18.09 16.05
C GLU A 60 26.06 17.11 15.16
N ASN A 61 24.73 17.30 15.06
CA ASN A 61 23.90 16.54 14.16
C ASN A 61 24.02 17.07 12.73
N ALA A 62 24.13 16.16 11.72
CA ALA A 62 24.25 16.57 10.32
C ALA A 62 23.03 17.38 9.83
N PHE A 63 21.86 17.18 10.42
CA PHE A 63 20.68 17.97 10.06
C PHE A 63 20.81 19.47 10.45
N ASP A 64 21.61 19.80 11.44
CA ASP A 64 21.88 21.20 11.83
C ASP A 64 23.03 21.78 11.00
N LEU A 65 23.98 20.94 10.61
CA LEU A 65 25.11 21.30 9.75
C LEU A 65 24.68 21.53 8.30
N LEU A 66 23.76 20.73 7.77
CA LEU A 66 23.36 20.72 6.37
C LEU A 66 22.82 22.08 5.85
N PRO A 67 21.91 22.79 6.55
CA PRO A 67 21.47 24.13 6.13
C PRO A 67 22.62 25.14 6.07
N ARG A 68 23.58 25.03 7.00
CA ARG A 68 24.78 25.90 7.02
C ARG A 68 25.67 25.65 5.80
N ILE A 69 25.88 24.38 5.46
CA ILE A 69 26.60 23.98 4.24
C ILE A 69 25.91 24.56 3.01
N LYS A 70 24.59 24.38 2.90
CA LYS A 70 23.79 24.83 1.76
C LYS A 70 23.73 26.35 1.65
N LYS A 71 23.69 27.07 2.76
CA LYS A 71 23.77 28.54 2.76
C LYS A 71 25.11 29.06 2.22
N MET A 72 26.22 28.36 2.51
CA MET A 72 27.55 28.76 2.08
C MET A 72 27.88 28.26 0.67
N ARG A 73 27.53 27.01 0.38
CA ARG A 73 27.79 26.32 -0.90
C ARG A 73 26.51 25.64 -1.42
N PRO A 74 25.57 26.41 -2.01
CA PRO A 74 24.25 25.89 -2.43
C PRO A 74 24.33 24.68 -3.36
N ASN A 75 25.32 24.66 -4.22
CA ASN A 75 25.53 23.63 -5.25
C ASN A 75 26.39 22.43 -4.81
N LEU A 76 26.89 22.41 -3.57
CA LEU A 76 27.64 21.28 -3.06
C LEU A 76 26.71 20.11 -2.78
N PRO A 77 26.83 18.96 -3.49
CA PRO A 77 26.01 17.81 -3.18
C PRO A 77 26.41 17.21 -1.81
N VAL A 78 25.41 16.93 -0.98
CA VAL A 78 25.59 16.31 0.33
C VAL A 78 24.76 15.03 0.40
N ILE A 79 25.43 13.90 0.57
CA ILE A 79 24.81 12.60 0.83
C ILE A 79 24.78 12.39 2.35
N VAL A 80 23.61 12.11 2.90
CA VAL A 80 23.43 11.89 4.32
C VAL A 80 23.26 10.39 4.58
N MET A 81 24.08 9.82 5.46
CA MET A 81 23.99 8.43 5.90
C MET A 81 23.32 8.35 7.29
N SER A 82 22.55 7.31 7.56
CA SER A 82 21.95 7.11 8.88
C SER A 82 21.70 5.64 9.22
N ALA A 83 21.93 5.28 10.47
CA ALA A 83 21.47 4.04 11.07
C ALA A 83 19.99 4.10 11.48
N GLN A 84 19.43 5.30 11.65
CA GLN A 84 18.02 5.51 11.93
C GLN A 84 17.22 5.51 10.63
N ASN A 85 16.83 4.32 10.19
CA ASN A 85 16.15 4.08 8.92
C ASN A 85 14.65 4.35 9.01
N THR A 86 14.26 5.58 9.40
CA THR A 86 12.86 5.98 9.47
C THR A 86 12.49 6.87 8.29
N PHE A 87 11.22 6.85 7.92
CA PHE A 87 10.67 7.75 6.91
C PHE A 87 10.95 9.23 7.22
N MET A 88 10.83 9.63 8.49
CA MET A 88 11.11 11.00 8.96
C MET A 88 12.57 11.41 8.76
N THR A 89 13.51 10.48 8.91
CA THR A 89 14.93 10.77 8.68
C THR A 89 15.20 11.09 7.20
N ALA A 90 14.58 10.32 6.28
CA ALA A 90 14.70 10.57 4.85
C ALA A 90 14.07 11.91 4.43
N ILE A 91 12.91 12.26 4.99
CA ILE A 91 12.25 13.55 4.75
C ILE A 91 13.13 14.70 5.24
N ARG A 92 13.57 14.68 6.51
CA ARG A 92 14.42 15.73 7.09
C ARG A 92 15.69 15.96 6.29
N ALA A 93 16.30 14.87 5.77
CA ALA A 93 17.45 14.98 4.89
C ALA A 93 17.10 15.75 3.61
N SER A 94 16.00 15.40 2.96
CA SER A 94 15.54 16.03 1.71
C SER A 94 15.14 17.50 1.92
N GLU A 95 14.35 17.82 2.96
CA GLU A 95 13.91 19.19 3.28
C GLU A 95 15.07 20.13 3.59
N ARG A 96 16.12 19.61 4.24
CA ARG A 96 17.32 20.37 4.56
C ARG A 96 18.33 20.45 3.41
N GLY A 97 17.96 19.94 2.24
CA GLY A 97 18.72 20.07 1.00
C GLY A 97 19.80 19.01 0.78
N ALA A 98 19.69 17.84 1.41
CA ALA A 98 20.53 16.69 1.03
C ALA A 98 20.30 16.34 -0.45
N TYR A 99 21.37 15.98 -1.16
CA TYR A 99 21.28 15.44 -2.51
C TYR A 99 20.65 14.05 -2.52
N GLU A 100 21.05 13.23 -1.53
CA GLU A 100 20.52 11.87 -1.34
C GLU A 100 20.60 11.45 0.13
N TYR A 101 19.69 10.57 0.55
CA TYR A 101 19.71 9.90 1.82
C TYR A 101 20.05 8.42 1.64
N LEU A 102 21.01 7.90 2.42
CA LEU A 102 21.49 6.53 2.33
C LEU A 102 21.36 5.81 3.68
N PRO A 103 20.40 4.88 3.84
CA PRO A 103 20.23 4.11 5.07
C PRO A 103 21.40 3.12 5.28
N LYS A 104 21.91 3.01 6.51
CA LYS A 104 22.87 1.97 6.92
C LYS A 104 22.11 0.70 7.35
N PRO A 105 22.53 -0.51 6.93
CA PRO A 105 23.63 -0.84 6.03
C PRO A 105 23.27 -0.58 4.55
N PHE A 106 24.25 -0.18 3.72
CA PHE A 106 24.09 0.13 2.31
C PHE A 106 25.05 -0.67 1.43
N ASP A 107 24.71 -0.82 0.15
CA ASP A 107 25.60 -1.41 -0.85
C ASP A 107 26.62 -0.36 -1.34
N LEU A 108 27.91 -0.71 -1.33
CA LEU A 108 28.98 0.14 -1.81
C LEU A 108 28.87 0.46 -3.31
N LYS A 109 28.32 -0.45 -4.12
CA LYS A 109 28.07 -0.20 -5.54
C LYS A 109 27.00 0.87 -5.73
N GLU A 110 25.97 0.84 -4.91
CA GLU A 110 24.91 1.85 -4.90
C GLU A 110 25.48 3.22 -4.52
N LEU A 111 26.28 3.30 -3.45
CA LEU A 111 26.94 4.54 -3.05
C LEU A 111 27.79 5.13 -4.17
N ILE A 112 28.64 4.32 -4.82
CA ILE A 112 29.50 4.78 -5.93
C ILE A 112 28.66 5.29 -7.10
N ALA A 113 27.54 4.63 -7.43
CA ALA A 113 26.62 5.08 -8.46
C ALA A 113 25.95 6.44 -8.11
N ILE A 114 25.58 6.65 -6.85
CA ILE A 114 25.03 7.92 -6.36
C ILE A 114 26.08 9.03 -6.44
N VAL A 115 27.30 8.77 -5.99
CA VAL A 115 28.42 9.72 -6.06
C VAL A 115 28.69 10.13 -7.50
N GLY A 116 28.76 9.15 -8.42
CA GLY A 116 28.98 9.43 -9.85
C GLY A 116 27.90 10.32 -10.45
N ARG A 117 26.64 10.10 -10.13
CA ARG A 117 25.52 10.95 -10.55
C ARG A 117 25.61 12.35 -9.95
N ALA A 118 25.88 12.45 -8.66
CA ALA A 118 25.95 13.72 -7.94
C ALA A 118 27.07 14.65 -8.49
N LEU A 119 28.17 14.08 -8.96
CA LEU A 119 29.27 14.83 -9.54
C LEU A 119 29.08 15.13 -11.04
N ALA A 120 28.22 14.37 -11.75
CA ALA A 120 27.96 14.54 -13.18
C ALA A 120 26.81 15.53 -13.50
N GLU A 121 25.90 15.80 -12.57
CA GLU A 121 24.75 16.68 -12.78
C GLU A 121 25.15 18.17 -12.81
N PRO A 122 24.60 19.00 -13.75
CA PRO A 122 24.80 20.45 -13.73
C PRO A 122 24.15 21.11 -12.50
N LYS A 123 24.79 22.13 -11.99
CA LYS A 123 24.59 22.78 -10.67
C LYS A 123 23.37 23.70 -10.56
N GLU A 124 22.15 23.25 -10.87
CA GLU A 124 20.95 24.07 -10.68
C GLU A 124 19.85 23.34 -9.89
N ARG A 125 19.87 23.51 -8.56
CA ARG A 125 18.68 23.35 -7.70
C ARG A 125 18.76 24.31 -6.52
N ALA A 126 17.94 25.37 -6.55
CA ALA A 126 17.76 26.28 -5.43
C ALA A 126 16.92 25.64 -4.33
N ALA A 127 17.40 25.73 -3.09
CA ALA A 127 16.69 25.25 -1.89
C ALA A 127 15.65 26.26 -1.43
N SER A 128 14.41 25.81 -1.23
CA SER A 128 13.39 26.53 -0.46
C SER A 128 13.50 26.14 1.03
N GLN A 129 13.49 27.13 1.91
CA GLN A 129 13.56 26.94 3.37
C GLN A 129 12.18 26.54 3.91
N PRO A 130 12.08 25.61 4.86
CA PRO A 130 10.85 25.32 5.60
C PRO A 130 10.90 25.88 7.02
N ASP A 131 9.73 26.29 7.51
CA ASP A 131 9.46 26.65 8.91
C ASP A 131 9.35 25.39 9.79
N ASP A 132 9.95 25.47 10.97
CA ASP A 132 9.86 24.47 12.04
C ASP A 132 8.45 24.50 12.67
N ASN A 133 7.55 23.63 12.23
CA ASN A 133 6.32 23.33 12.97
C ASN A 133 6.23 21.83 13.25
N GLU A 134 5.82 21.50 14.47
CA GLU A 134 5.58 20.14 14.98
C GLU A 134 4.69 19.33 14.03
N PHE A 135 5.28 18.39 13.30
CA PHE A 135 4.55 17.46 12.47
C PHE A 135 4.13 16.25 13.30
N GLU A 136 2.84 16.06 13.48
CA GLU A 136 2.29 14.77 13.90
C GLU A 136 2.79 13.70 12.92
N SER A 137 3.55 12.73 13.44
CA SER A 137 4.23 11.72 12.62
C SER A 137 3.22 10.80 11.95
N ILE A 138 3.13 10.85 10.61
CA ILE A 138 2.44 9.81 9.84
C ILE A 138 3.18 8.49 10.07
N PRO A 139 2.49 7.44 10.53
CA PRO A 139 3.12 6.19 10.92
C PRO A 139 3.42 5.29 9.71
N LEU A 140 4.32 5.72 8.82
CA LEU A 140 4.92 4.82 7.84
C LEU A 140 6.05 4.07 8.54
N VAL A 141 5.74 2.86 9.02
CA VAL A 141 6.67 2.02 9.78
C VAL A 141 7.27 0.95 8.87
N GLY A 142 8.60 0.82 8.88
CA GLY A 142 9.33 -0.22 8.18
C GLY A 142 10.82 0.11 8.04
N ARG A 143 11.67 -0.91 8.15
CA ARG A 143 13.14 -0.83 7.98
C ARG A 143 13.64 -1.71 6.86
N SER A 144 12.77 -2.53 6.27
CA SER A 144 13.13 -3.42 5.18
C SER A 144 13.70 -2.64 3.98
N PRO A 145 14.62 -3.23 3.21
CA PRO A 145 15.19 -2.61 2.01
C PRO A 145 14.12 -2.11 1.03
N ALA A 146 13.02 -2.88 0.89
CA ALA A 146 11.90 -2.50 0.04
C ALA A 146 11.21 -1.22 0.50
N MET A 147 11.01 -1.02 1.83
CA MET A 147 10.43 0.21 2.37
C MET A 147 11.42 1.38 2.28
N GLN A 148 12.72 1.13 2.45
CA GLN A 148 13.74 2.18 2.31
C GLN A 148 13.77 2.75 0.89
N GLU A 149 13.62 1.90 -0.14
CA GLU A 149 13.51 2.38 -1.53
C GLU A 149 12.28 3.27 -1.72
N ILE A 150 11.13 2.87 -1.15
CA ILE A 150 9.91 3.67 -1.18
C ILE A 150 10.13 5.03 -0.51
N TYR A 151 10.79 5.08 0.65
CA TYR A 151 11.07 6.33 1.36
C TYR A 151 11.96 7.27 0.54
N ARG A 152 12.98 6.73 -0.15
CA ARG A 152 13.82 7.51 -1.07
C ARG A 152 13.02 8.11 -2.23
N VAL A 153 12.16 7.30 -2.84
CA VAL A 153 11.29 7.77 -3.93
C VAL A 153 10.32 8.84 -3.43
N LEU A 154 9.67 8.62 -2.27
CA LEU A 154 8.75 9.58 -1.67
C LEU A 154 9.43 10.92 -1.38
N ALA A 155 10.63 10.90 -0.77
CA ALA A 155 11.37 12.12 -0.46
C ALA A 155 11.65 12.99 -1.71
N ARG A 156 11.95 12.35 -2.85
CA ARG A 156 12.11 13.05 -4.14
C ARG A 156 10.78 13.59 -4.68
N LEU A 157 9.70 12.82 -4.55
CA LEU A 157 8.38 13.19 -5.08
C LEU A 157 7.70 14.32 -4.32
N MET A 158 8.06 14.53 -3.05
CA MET A 158 7.55 15.65 -2.24
C MET A 158 7.89 17.01 -2.83
N GLN A 159 9.02 17.10 -3.54
CA GLN A 159 9.45 18.32 -4.21
C GLN A 159 8.82 18.54 -5.59
N THR A 160 7.88 17.70 -6.00
CA THR A 160 7.25 17.74 -7.33
C THR A 160 5.73 17.69 -7.22
N ASP A 161 5.04 18.16 -8.27
CA ASP A 161 3.58 18.00 -8.43
C ASP A 161 3.22 16.89 -9.43
N LEU A 162 4.15 15.96 -9.67
CA LEU A 162 3.93 14.85 -10.59
C LEU A 162 2.80 13.94 -10.10
N THR A 163 2.05 13.38 -11.05
CA THR A 163 1.06 12.34 -10.77
C THR A 163 1.77 11.07 -10.33
N VAL A 164 1.29 10.47 -9.25
CA VAL A 164 1.84 9.23 -8.66
C VAL A 164 0.80 8.12 -8.74
N MET A 165 1.21 6.98 -9.29
CA MET A 165 0.40 5.76 -9.32
C MET A 165 0.91 4.77 -8.28
N ILE A 166 0.13 4.53 -7.24
CA ILE A 166 0.47 3.61 -6.15
C ILE A 166 -0.18 2.25 -6.43
N SER A 167 0.62 1.23 -6.65
CA SER A 167 0.16 -0.16 -6.80
C SER A 167 0.49 -0.99 -5.57
N GLY A 168 -0.38 -1.91 -5.18
CA GLY A 168 -0.15 -2.81 -4.05
C GLY A 168 -1.43 -3.46 -3.58
N GLU A 169 -1.30 -4.60 -2.91
CA GLU A 169 -2.43 -5.35 -2.37
C GLU A 169 -3.26 -4.53 -1.38
N SER A 170 -4.50 -4.99 -1.12
CA SER A 170 -5.33 -4.35 -0.09
C SER A 170 -4.64 -4.43 1.28
N GLY A 171 -4.74 -3.36 2.07
CA GLY A 171 -4.16 -3.29 3.41
C GLY A 171 -2.65 -3.07 3.48
N THR A 172 -1.96 -2.75 2.38
CA THR A 172 -0.51 -2.45 2.38
C THR A 172 -0.15 -1.05 2.85
N GLY A 173 -1.12 -0.11 2.95
CA GLY A 173 -0.92 1.27 3.40
C GLY A 173 -0.88 2.30 2.27
N LYS A 174 -1.52 2.06 1.12
CA LYS A 174 -1.55 2.98 -0.04
C LYS A 174 -2.03 4.39 0.32
N GLU A 175 -3.07 4.51 1.14
CA GLU A 175 -3.60 5.80 1.61
C GLU A 175 -2.60 6.55 2.49
N LEU A 176 -1.89 5.84 3.39
CA LEU A 176 -0.85 6.47 4.23
C LEU A 176 0.28 7.08 3.38
N VAL A 177 0.64 6.41 2.29
CA VAL A 177 1.64 6.92 1.34
C VAL A 177 1.11 8.15 0.60
N ALA A 178 -0.15 8.14 0.16
CA ALA A 178 -0.76 9.29 -0.50
C ALA A 178 -0.87 10.49 0.45
N ARG A 179 -1.24 10.27 1.71
CA ARG A 179 -1.28 11.28 2.76
C ARG A 179 0.12 11.85 3.04
N ALA A 180 1.14 11.00 3.13
CA ALA A 180 2.52 11.43 3.29
C ALA A 180 3.00 12.33 2.12
N LEU A 181 2.65 11.99 0.87
CA LEU A 181 2.96 12.81 -0.30
C LEU A 181 2.29 14.18 -0.27
N HIS A 182 1.14 14.31 0.40
CA HIS A 182 0.46 15.58 0.61
C HIS A 182 1.08 16.36 1.77
N ASP A 183 1.10 15.78 2.96
CA ASP A 183 1.47 16.45 4.22
C ASP A 183 2.92 16.96 4.23
N TYR A 184 3.81 16.26 3.53
CA TYR A 184 5.22 16.67 3.37
C TYR A 184 5.53 17.23 1.96
N GLY A 185 4.51 17.41 1.12
CA GLY A 185 4.63 17.93 -0.23
C GLY A 185 4.46 19.45 -0.34
N LYS A 186 4.59 19.97 -1.58
CA LYS A 186 4.41 21.38 -1.87
C LYS A 186 3.00 21.90 -1.55
N ARG A 187 2.00 21.02 -1.59
CA ARG A 187 0.58 21.36 -1.41
C ARG A 187 0.05 21.05 -0.01
N ARG A 188 0.94 20.90 0.98
CA ARG A 188 0.61 20.57 2.37
C ARG A 188 -0.40 21.52 3.04
N ASN A 189 -0.41 22.77 2.61
CA ASN A 189 -1.34 23.79 3.12
C ASN A 189 -2.70 23.78 2.41
N GLY A 190 -2.85 23.02 1.34
CA GLY A 190 -4.11 22.83 0.61
C GLY A 190 -4.94 21.66 1.16
N PRO A 191 -6.13 21.43 0.62
CA PRO A 191 -6.96 20.31 1.05
C PRO A 191 -6.40 18.95 0.56
N PHE A 192 -6.52 17.91 1.40
CA PHE A 192 -6.36 16.51 1.02
C PHE A 192 -7.73 15.85 0.91
N VAL A 193 -8.14 15.54 -0.32
CA VAL A 193 -9.43 14.89 -0.57
C VAL A 193 -9.20 13.46 -1.02
N ALA A 194 -9.61 12.50 -0.19
CA ALA A 194 -9.53 11.07 -0.50
C ALA A 194 -10.88 10.55 -0.99
N VAL A 195 -10.86 9.80 -2.07
CA VAL A 195 -12.04 9.19 -2.68
C VAL A 195 -11.76 7.72 -2.98
N ASN A 196 -12.54 6.84 -2.37
CA ASN A 196 -12.52 5.42 -2.72
C ASN A 196 -13.57 5.16 -3.80
N ILE A 197 -13.11 4.89 -5.02
CA ILE A 197 -13.98 4.68 -6.19
C ILE A 197 -14.86 3.44 -6.01
N ALA A 198 -14.35 2.38 -5.41
CA ALA A 198 -15.12 1.15 -5.19
C ALA A 198 -16.28 1.31 -4.18
N ALA A 199 -16.23 2.33 -3.32
CA ALA A 199 -17.28 2.60 -2.33
C ALA A 199 -18.47 3.42 -2.88
N ILE A 200 -18.34 3.98 -4.10
CA ILE A 200 -19.36 4.82 -4.73
C ILE A 200 -20.16 4.00 -5.75
N PRO A 201 -21.50 4.08 -5.76
CA PRO A 201 -22.30 3.49 -6.83
C PRO A 201 -21.85 4.02 -8.20
N ARG A 202 -21.73 3.13 -9.20
CA ARG A 202 -21.17 3.46 -10.51
C ARG A 202 -21.83 4.66 -11.18
N ASP A 203 -23.15 4.76 -11.08
CA ASP A 203 -23.94 5.84 -11.68
C ASP A 203 -23.72 7.21 -11.01
N LEU A 204 -23.15 7.24 -9.80
CA LEU A 204 -22.89 8.47 -9.05
C LEU A 204 -21.43 8.93 -9.12
N ILE A 205 -20.51 8.10 -9.62
CA ILE A 205 -19.07 8.42 -9.62
C ILE A 205 -18.77 9.73 -10.35
N GLU A 206 -19.38 9.95 -11.53
CA GLU A 206 -19.18 11.21 -12.27
C GLU A 206 -19.67 12.43 -11.48
N SER A 207 -20.86 12.32 -10.89
CA SER A 207 -21.45 13.39 -10.08
C SER A 207 -20.63 13.67 -8.82
N GLU A 208 -20.14 12.65 -8.14
CA GLU A 208 -19.26 12.80 -6.97
C GLU A 208 -17.92 13.44 -7.33
N LEU A 209 -17.29 13.03 -8.42
CA LEU A 209 -15.99 13.55 -8.81
C LEU A 209 -16.07 14.98 -9.37
N PHE A 210 -16.98 15.24 -10.31
CA PHE A 210 -17.02 16.47 -11.10
C PHE A 210 -18.13 17.43 -10.67
N GLY A 211 -19.03 17.02 -9.75
CA GLY A 211 -20.21 17.79 -9.38
C GLY A 211 -21.30 17.74 -10.43
N HIS A 212 -22.47 18.26 -10.11
CA HIS A 212 -23.60 18.33 -11.02
C HIS A 212 -24.39 19.64 -10.92
N GLU A 213 -24.97 20.03 -12.05
CA GLU A 213 -25.91 21.14 -12.11
C GLU A 213 -27.33 20.67 -11.70
N ARG A 214 -28.16 21.63 -11.28
CA ARG A 214 -29.56 21.36 -10.98
C ARG A 214 -30.27 20.78 -12.22
N GLY A 215 -30.95 19.64 -12.04
CA GLY A 215 -31.69 18.97 -13.12
C GLY A 215 -30.81 18.08 -14.02
N ALA A 216 -29.56 17.81 -13.67
CA ALA A 216 -28.65 16.98 -14.47
C ALA A 216 -29.11 15.51 -14.59
N PHE A 217 -29.82 15.01 -13.57
CA PHE A 217 -30.44 13.67 -13.53
C PHE A 217 -31.64 13.67 -12.60
N THR A 218 -32.44 12.57 -12.60
CA THR A 218 -33.59 12.40 -11.72
C THR A 218 -33.12 12.35 -10.26
N GLY A 219 -33.47 13.42 -9.49
CA GLY A 219 -32.99 13.59 -8.09
C GLY A 219 -31.99 14.73 -7.89
N ALA A 220 -31.44 15.34 -8.94
CA ALA A 220 -30.57 16.50 -8.87
C ALA A 220 -31.36 17.80 -8.59
N ASN A 221 -31.86 17.94 -7.37
CA ASN A 221 -32.69 19.08 -6.96
C ASN A 221 -31.90 20.38 -6.78
N THR A 222 -30.61 20.28 -6.45
CA THR A 222 -29.68 21.41 -6.23
C THR A 222 -28.38 21.12 -6.96
N ARG A 223 -27.58 22.18 -7.22
CA ARG A 223 -26.19 22.03 -7.63
C ARG A 223 -25.38 21.43 -6.50
N ALA A 224 -24.47 20.49 -6.79
CA ALA A 224 -23.51 19.97 -5.82
C ALA A 224 -22.08 20.10 -6.36
N SER A 225 -21.16 20.53 -5.48
CA SER A 225 -19.73 20.59 -5.77
C SER A 225 -19.13 19.17 -5.81
N GLY A 226 -18.22 18.95 -6.78
CA GLY A 226 -17.50 17.67 -6.91
C GLY A 226 -16.22 17.64 -6.09
N ARG A 227 -15.58 16.45 -6.05
CA ARG A 227 -14.31 16.25 -5.34
C ARG A 227 -13.17 17.06 -5.95
N PHE A 228 -13.17 17.34 -7.25
CA PHE A 228 -12.20 18.21 -7.89
C PHE A 228 -12.28 19.64 -7.34
N GLU A 229 -13.50 20.19 -7.18
CA GLU A 229 -13.72 21.52 -6.60
C GLU A 229 -13.25 21.57 -5.13
N GLN A 230 -13.52 20.51 -4.36
CA GLN A 230 -13.09 20.38 -2.95
C GLN A 230 -11.56 20.26 -2.79
N ALA A 231 -10.87 19.70 -3.80
CA ALA A 231 -9.43 19.48 -3.78
C ALA A 231 -8.63 20.63 -4.39
N GLU A 232 -9.29 21.73 -4.79
CA GLU A 232 -8.64 22.85 -5.47
C GLU A 232 -7.46 23.42 -4.66
N GLY A 233 -6.33 23.60 -5.32
CA GLY A 233 -5.06 24.02 -4.68
C GLY A 233 -4.37 22.93 -3.84
N GLY A 234 -4.96 21.75 -3.74
CA GLY A 234 -4.52 20.65 -2.88
C GLY A 234 -4.20 19.35 -3.62
N THR A 235 -4.56 18.23 -3.01
CA THR A 235 -4.31 16.88 -3.53
C THR A 235 -5.59 16.05 -3.54
N LEU A 236 -5.91 15.44 -4.68
CA LEU A 236 -6.99 14.48 -4.85
C LEU A 236 -6.38 13.06 -4.88
N PHE A 237 -6.73 12.26 -3.90
CA PHE A 237 -6.36 10.85 -3.83
C PHE A 237 -7.51 9.97 -4.34
N LEU A 238 -7.27 9.24 -5.42
CA LEU A 238 -8.22 8.32 -6.05
C LEU A 238 -7.84 6.88 -5.71
N ASP A 239 -8.48 6.31 -4.70
CA ASP A 239 -8.25 4.91 -4.32
C ASP A 239 -9.10 3.98 -5.17
N GLU A 240 -8.57 2.78 -5.44
CA GLU A 240 -9.16 1.73 -6.27
C GLU A 240 -9.60 2.24 -7.67
N ILE A 241 -8.69 3.00 -8.32
CA ILE A 241 -8.93 3.60 -9.65
C ILE A 241 -9.35 2.57 -10.72
N GLY A 242 -8.97 1.29 -10.56
CA GLY A 242 -9.34 0.19 -11.45
C GLY A 242 -10.83 -0.13 -11.47
N ASP A 243 -11.63 0.41 -10.53
CA ASP A 243 -13.08 0.25 -10.48
C ASP A 243 -13.85 1.39 -11.14
N MET A 244 -13.14 2.40 -11.69
CA MET A 244 -13.74 3.57 -12.34
C MET A 244 -14.45 3.19 -13.63
N PRO A 245 -15.72 3.62 -13.86
CA PRO A 245 -16.42 3.42 -15.13
C PRO A 245 -15.76 4.14 -16.31
N MET A 246 -15.93 3.63 -17.51
CA MET A 246 -15.30 4.14 -18.74
C MET A 246 -15.65 5.62 -19.03
N GLU A 247 -16.85 6.04 -18.71
CA GLU A 247 -17.32 7.42 -18.85
C GLU A 247 -16.52 8.36 -17.95
N ALA A 248 -16.37 7.99 -16.66
CA ALA A 248 -15.60 8.76 -15.69
C ALA A 248 -14.09 8.75 -16.03
N GLN A 249 -13.55 7.64 -16.55
CA GLN A 249 -12.16 7.56 -17.05
C GLN A 249 -11.93 8.57 -18.19
N THR A 250 -12.90 8.73 -19.11
CA THR A 250 -12.80 9.68 -20.22
C THR A 250 -12.77 11.13 -19.71
N ARG A 251 -13.56 11.45 -18.70
CA ARG A 251 -13.55 12.81 -18.08
C ARG A 251 -12.27 13.06 -17.31
N LEU A 252 -11.80 12.09 -16.53
CA LEU A 252 -10.55 12.18 -15.79
C LEU A 252 -9.35 12.40 -16.73
N LEU A 253 -9.33 11.70 -17.87
CA LEU A 253 -8.30 11.92 -18.89
C LEU A 253 -8.27 13.37 -19.41
N ARG A 254 -9.43 13.99 -19.64
CA ARG A 254 -9.51 15.41 -20.04
C ARG A 254 -8.93 16.32 -18.96
N VAL A 255 -9.25 16.06 -17.70
CA VAL A 255 -8.65 16.85 -16.58
C VAL A 255 -7.13 16.76 -16.59
N LEU A 256 -6.58 15.54 -16.73
CA LEU A 256 -5.13 15.31 -16.76
C LEU A 256 -4.43 15.92 -17.99
N GLN A 257 -5.16 16.11 -19.08
CA GLN A 257 -4.60 16.65 -20.33
C GLN A 257 -4.75 18.18 -20.44
N GLN A 258 -5.91 18.70 -20.05
CA GLN A 258 -6.32 20.10 -20.29
C GLN A 258 -6.30 20.95 -19.02
N GLY A 259 -6.27 20.33 -17.82
CA GLY A 259 -6.35 21.06 -16.55
C GLY A 259 -7.74 21.66 -16.30
N GLU A 260 -8.79 21.11 -16.94
CA GLU A 260 -10.15 21.61 -16.80
C GLU A 260 -11.18 20.48 -16.87
N TYR A 261 -12.33 20.68 -16.26
CA TYR A 261 -13.48 19.76 -16.29
C TYR A 261 -14.79 20.51 -16.44
N THR A 262 -15.88 19.78 -16.68
CA THR A 262 -17.26 20.31 -16.67
C THR A 262 -18.07 19.52 -15.65
N THR A 263 -19.00 20.19 -14.95
CA THR A 263 -20.00 19.52 -14.09
C THR A 263 -20.93 18.64 -14.92
N VAL A 264 -21.55 17.63 -14.31
CA VAL A 264 -22.57 16.81 -14.96
C VAL A 264 -23.77 17.69 -15.28
N GLY A 265 -24.19 17.73 -16.56
CA GLY A 265 -25.21 18.65 -17.05
C GLY A 265 -24.73 20.08 -17.32
N GLY A 266 -23.53 20.44 -16.94
CA GLY A 266 -22.90 21.75 -17.19
C GLY A 266 -22.21 21.80 -18.56
N ARG A 267 -22.03 23.04 -19.09
CA ARG A 267 -21.35 23.31 -20.39
C ARG A 267 -20.09 24.16 -20.23
N THR A 268 -19.94 24.82 -19.09
CA THR A 268 -18.81 25.71 -18.84
C THR A 268 -17.61 24.96 -18.34
N PRO A 269 -16.45 25.04 -19.00
CA PRO A 269 -15.20 24.46 -18.49
C PRO A 269 -14.76 25.17 -17.21
N ILE A 270 -14.34 24.39 -16.21
CA ILE A 270 -13.81 24.84 -14.93
C ILE A 270 -12.35 24.43 -14.88
N LYS A 271 -11.45 25.40 -14.77
CA LYS A 271 -10.02 25.12 -14.58
C LYS A 271 -9.79 24.55 -13.19
N THR A 272 -8.84 23.65 -13.07
CA THR A 272 -8.47 23.04 -11.78
C THR A 272 -6.96 22.94 -11.64
N ASP A 273 -6.49 23.28 -10.43
CA ASP A 273 -5.10 23.12 -10.01
C ASP A 273 -5.02 22.11 -8.86
N VAL A 274 -5.11 20.82 -9.21
CA VAL A 274 -5.14 19.71 -8.25
C VAL A 274 -4.02 18.72 -8.58
N ARG A 275 -3.21 18.36 -7.56
CA ARG A 275 -2.30 17.22 -7.67
C ARG A 275 -3.07 15.91 -7.57
N ILE A 276 -2.89 15.00 -8.53
CA ILE A 276 -3.55 13.69 -8.51
C ILE A 276 -2.60 12.61 -8.03
N VAL A 277 -3.05 11.83 -7.05
CA VAL A 277 -2.44 10.58 -6.59
C VAL A 277 -3.47 9.48 -6.78
N ALA A 278 -3.14 8.45 -7.55
CA ALA A 278 -4.04 7.33 -7.81
C ALA A 278 -3.51 6.04 -7.17
N ALA A 279 -4.41 5.17 -6.73
CA ALA A 279 -4.04 3.87 -6.18
C ALA A 279 -4.90 2.73 -6.74
N SER A 280 -4.33 1.53 -6.86
CA SER A 280 -5.04 0.31 -7.24
C SER A 280 -4.43 -0.93 -6.60
N ASN A 281 -5.29 -1.87 -6.23
CA ASN A 281 -4.91 -3.24 -5.87
C ASN A 281 -4.96 -4.19 -7.07
N LYS A 282 -5.55 -3.76 -8.20
CA LYS A 282 -5.70 -4.53 -9.45
C LYS A 282 -4.56 -4.20 -10.42
N ASP A 283 -4.17 -5.18 -11.22
CA ASP A 283 -3.27 -4.94 -12.34
C ASP A 283 -4.03 -4.23 -13.47
N LEU A 284 -3.76 -2.94 -13.63
CA LEU A 284 -4.41 -2.12 -14.66
C LEU A 284 -4.09 -2.60 -16.08
N ARG A 285 -2.95 -3.28 -16.32
CA ARG A 285 -2.61 -3.82 -17.64
C ARG A 285 -3.55 -4.95 -18.04
N ILE A 286 -3.95 -5.77 -17.07
CA ILE A 286 -4.97 -6.80 -17.30
C ILE A 286 -6.32 -6.15 -17.62
N LEU A 287 -6.71 -5.11 -16.89
CA LEU A 287 -7.96 -4.38 -17.15
C LEU A 287 -7.96 -3.70 -18.53
N ILE A 288 -6.81 -3.19 -18.99
CA ILE A 288 -6.65 -2.65 -20.35
C ILE A 288 -6.90 -3.74 -21.40
N GLN A 289 -6.29 -4.92 -21.25
CA GLN A 289 -6.51 -6.05 -22.16
C GLN A 289 -7.97 -6.51 -22.20
N GLN A 290 -8.69 -6.38 -21.09
CA GLN A 290 -10.12 -6.70 -20.98
C GLN A 290 -11.04 -5.58 -21.49
N GLY A 291 -10.51 -4.43 -21.90
CA GLY A 291 -11.30 -3.26 -22.30
C GLY A 291 -12.03 -2.56 -21.16
N LEU A 292 -11.65 -2.83 -19.91
CA LEU A 292 -12.23 -2.24 -18.70
C LEU A 292 -11.50 -0.99 -18.21
N PHE A 293 -10.30 -0.73 -18.72
CA PHE A 293 -9.51 0.45 -18.40
C PHE A 293 -8.85 1.01 -19.67
N ARG A 294 -8.82 2.34 -19.80
CA ARG A 294 -8.25 3.01 -20.97
C ARG A 294 -6.73 3.06 -20.88
N GLU A 295 -6.06 2.71 -21.95
CA GLU A 295 -4.60 2.74 -22.06
C GLU A 295 -4.04 4.18 -21.99
N ASP A 296 -4.71 5.13 -22.64
CA ASP A 296 -4.31 6.55 -22.63
C ASP A 296 -4.38 7.17 -21.22
N LEU A 297 -5.40 6.83 -20.44
CA LEU A 297 -5.50 7.23 -19.04
C LEU A 297 -4.39 6.60 -18.19
N PHE A 298 -4.10 5.31 -18.41
CA PHE A 298 -3.02 4.62 -17.70
C PHE A 298 -1.69 5.36 -17.87
N PHE A 299 -1.29 5.73 -19.08
CA PHE A 299 -0.04 6.45 -19.29
C PHE A 299 0.00 7.84 -18.66
N ARG A 300 -1.13 8.50 -18.51
CA ARG A 300 -1.24 9.82 -17.85
C ARG A 300 -1.21 9.72 -16.32
N LEU A 301 -1.74 8.64 -15.74
CA LEU A 301 -1.69 8.38 -14.31
C LEU A 301 -0.33 7.81 -13.88
N ASN A 302 0.26 6.94 -14.69
CA ASN A 302 1.47 6.19 -14.37
C ASN A 302 2.75 6.98 -14.72
N VAL A 303 2.80 8.27 -14.38
CA VAL A 303 4.00 9.10 -14.58
C VAL A 303 5.09 8.65 -13.62
N VAL A 304 4.76 8.46 -12.36
CA VAL A 304 5.67 7.87 -11.37
C VAL A 304 5.00 6.65 -10.75
N PRO A 305 5.39 5.44 -11.16
CA PRO A 305 4.90 4.21 -10.53
C PRO A 305 5.57 4.01 -9.16
N LEU A 306 4.76 3.71 -8.15
CA LEU A 306 5.18 3.34 -6.80
C LEU A 306 4.53 2.02 -6.40
N ARG A 307 5.32 0.96 -6.25
CA ARG A 307 4.81 -0.34 -5.81
C ARG A 307 5.03 -0.52 -4.32
N LEU A 308 3.94 -0.66 -3.54
CA LEU A 308 4.00 -1.04 -2.13
C LEU A 308 4.11 -2.57 -1.99
N PRO A 309 5.15 -3.08 -1.33
CA PRO A 309 5.31 -4.51 -1.12
C PRO A 309 4.25 -5.04 -0.15
N PRO A 310 3.71 -6.24 -0.38
CA PRO A 310 2.88 -6.92 0.60
C PRO A 310 3.71 -7.28 1.84
N LEU A 311 3.05 -7.49 2.99
CA LEU A 311 3.74 -7.72 4.26
C LEU A 311 4.68 -8.94 4.23
N ARG A 312 4.35 -9.98 3.47
CA ARG A 312 5.20 -11.16 3.27
C ARG A 312 6.54 -10.88 2.56
N GLU A 313 6.63 -9.80 1.78
CA GLU A 313 7.89 -9.37 1.12
C GLU A 313 8.72 -8.42 2.01
N ARG A 314 8.15 -7.99 3.16
CA ARG A 314 8.82 -7.14 4.16
C ARG A 314 8.62 -7.65 5.59
N ILE A 315 8.73 -8.96 5.76
CA ILE A 315 8.48 -9.62 7.06
C ILE A 315 9.43 -9.13 8.17
N GLU A 316 10.57 -8.56 7.80
CA GLU A 316 11.53 -7.93 8.71
C GLU A 316 10.93 -6.72 9.44
N ASP A 317 9.90 -6.07 8.86
CA ASP A 317 9.22 -4.92 9.47
C ASP A 317 8.17 -5.33 10.50
N LEU A 318 7.78 -6.60 10.55
CA LEU A 318 6.71 -7.10 11.41
C LEU A 318 6.92 -6.79 12.91
N PRO A 319 8.13 -6.95 13.50
CA PRO A 319 8.34 -6.61 14.90
C PRO A 319 8.10 -5.12 15.21
N ASP A 320 8.48 -4.23 14.28
CA ASP A 320 8.31 -2.79 14.45
C ASP A 320 6.83 -2.39 14.28
N LEU A 321 6.14 -3.00 13.30
CA LEU A 321 4.70 -2.81 13.08
C LEU A 321 3.87 -3.26 14.30
N VAL A 322 4.17 -4.43 14.86
CA VAL A 322 3.45 -4.92 16.05
C VAL A 322 3.67 -4.00 17.24
N ARG A 323 4.92 -3.57 17.48
CA ARG A 323 5.21 -2.60 18.56
C ARG A 323 4.44 -1.29 18.36
N HIS A 324 4.41 -0.80 17.13
CA HIS A 324 3.66 0.40 16.78
C HIS A 324 2.17 0.25 17.06
N PHE A 325 1.54 -0.85 16.64
CA PHE A 325 0.11 -1.07 16.84
C PHE A 325 -0.25 -1.30 18.31
N PHE A 326 0.61 -1.96 19.09
CA PHE A 326 0.40 -2.06 20.54
C PHE A 326 0.53 -0.71 21.24
N ALA A 327 1.51 0.13 20.86
CA ALA A 327 1.64 1.48 21.39
C ALA A 327 0.44 2.37 21.01
N LEU A 328 -0.14 2.18 19.81
CA LEU A 328 -1.35 2.87 19.38
C LEU A 328 -2.57 2.40 20.19
N ALA A 329 -2.71 1.09 20.38
CA ALA A 329 -3.78 0.52 21.21
C ALA A 329 -3.71 1.00 22.66
N GLU A 330 -2.52 1.15 23.22
CA GLU A 330 -2.30 1.71 24.56
C GLU A 330 -2.73 3.19 24.64
N LYS A 331 -2.45 4.00 23.61
CA LYS A 331 -2.95 5.39 23.51
C LYS A 331 -4.46 5.45 23.43
N ASP A 332 -5.08 4.45 22.80
CA ASP A 332 -6.55 4.30 22.74
C ASP A 332 -7.16 3.77 24.04
N GLY A 333 -6.35 3.59 25.11
CA GLY A 333 -6.78 3.18 26.46
C GLY A 333 -6.83 1.66 26.66
N LEU A 334 -6.30 0.85 25.73
CA LEU A 334 -6.19 -0.60 25.90
C LEU A 334 -4.95 -0.97 26.74
N PRO A 335 -4.96 -2.14 27.42
CA PRO A 335 -3.79 -2.57 28.21
C PRO A 335 -2.54 -2.75 27.36
N PRO A 336 -1.34 -2.36 27.85
CA PRO A 336 -0.08 -2.55 27.14
C PRO A 336 0.20 -4.05 26.92
N LYS A 337 0.68 -4.42 25.75
CA LYS A 337 0.98 -5.80 25.36
C LYS A 337 2.41 -5.94 24.84
N LYS A 338 2.97 -7.13 25.04
CA LYS A 338 4.25 -7.54 24.46
C LYS A 338 4.12 -8.93 23.88
N LEU A 339 4.86 -9.22 22.80
CA LEU A 339 4.97 -10.58 22.26
C LEU A 339 6.18 -11.26 22.89
N ASP A 340 6.06 -12.55 23.17
CA ASP A 340 7.24 -13.38 23.39
C ASP A 340 7.93 -13.71 22.06
N ALA A 341 9.17 -14.24 22.13
CA ALA A 341 9.94 -14.54 20.92
C ALA A 341 9.28 -15.62 20.04
N ALA A 342 8.63 -16.60 20.66
CA ALA A 342 7.95 -17.68 19.95
C ALA A 342 6.69 -17.16 19.23
N ALA A 343 5.91 -16.28 19.86
CA ALA A 343 4.78 -15.62 19.24
C ALA A 343 5.19 -14.80 18.01
N LEU A 344 6.31 -14.06 18.12
CA LEU A 344 6.84 -13.27 16.99
C LEU A 344 7.23 -14.18 15.82
N GLU A 345 7.89 -15.31 16.07
CA GLU A 345 8.25 -16.26 15.00
C GLU A 345 7.01 -16.89 14.34
N ARG A 346 5.94 -17.14 15.10
CA ARG A 346 4.66 -17.63 14.52
C ARG A 346 4.03 -16.57 13.60
N LEU A 347 4.02 -15.29 14.01
CA LEU A 347 3.53 -14.20 13.16
C LEU A 347 4.33 -14.05 11.87
N LYS A 348 5.67 -14.27 11.90
CA LYS A 348 6.51 -14.24 10.70
C LYS A 348 6.20 -15.35 9.69
N GLN A 349 5.71 -16.50 10.16
CA GLN A 349 5.34 -17.63 9.31
C GLN A 349 3.98 -17.47 8.62
N HIS A 350 3.15 -16.53 9.07
CA HIS A 350 1.84 -16.28 8.49
C HIS A 350 1.95 -15.55 7.15
N ARG A 351 1.03 -15.84 6.21
CA ARG A 351 1.04 -15.27 4.84
C ARG A 351 0.53 -13.83 4.74
N TRP A 352 -0.24 -13.38 5.71
CA TRP A 352 -0.83 -12.04 5.80
C TRP A 352 -1.60 -11.62 4.54
N PRO A 353 -2.68 -12.33 4.15
CA PRO A 353 -3.48 -11.97 2.97
C PRO A 353 -4.10 -10.56 3.07
N GLY A 354 -4.45 -10.09 4.27
CA GLY A 354 -4.91 -8.73 4.55
C GLY A 354 -3.80 -7.73 4.89
N ASN A 355 -2.53 -8.15 4.74
CA ASN A 355 -1.35 -7.30 4.92
C ASN A 355 -1.30 -6.57 6.29
N VAL A 356 -0.93 -5.29 6.30
CA VAL A 356 -0.77 -4.48 7.51
C VAL A 356 -2.10 -4.25 8.22
N ARG A 357 -3.21 -4.15 7.47
CA ARG A 357 -4.55 -4.00 8.06
C ARG A 357 -4.98 -5.24 8.87
N GLU A 358 -4.65 -6.43 8.40
CA GLU A 358 -4.88 -7.68 9.14
C GLU A 358 -4.04 -7.73 10.42
N LEU A 359 -2.77 -7.35 10.34
CA LEU A 359 -1.87 -7.29 11.50
C LEU A 359 -2.34 -6.26 12.53
N GLU A 360 -2.79 -5.09 12.10
CA GLU A 360 -3.37 -4.05 12.98
C GLU A 360 -4.60 -4.56 13.70
N ASN A 361 -5.53 -5.20 12.97
CA ASN A 361 -6.73 -5.78 13.54
C ASN A 361 -6.40 -6.89 14.54
N LEU A 362 -5.41 -7.74 14.24
CA LEU A 362 -4.93 -8.76 15.17
C LEU A 362 -4.36 -8.12 16.43
N ALA A 363 -3.48 -7.12 16.31
CA ALA A 363 -2.88 -6.44 17.46
C ALA A 363 -3.93 -5.79 18.35
N ARG A 364 -4.94 -5.12 17.78
CA ARG A 364 -6.08 -4.56 18.53
C ARG A 364 -6.90 -5.63 19.24
N ARG A 365 -7.19 -6.76 18.58
CA ARG A 365 -7.90 -7.88 19.23
C ARG A 365 -7.10 -8.47 20.38
N LEU A 366 -5.81 -8.67 20.20
CA LEU A 366 -4.92 -9.16 21.25
C LEU A 366 -4.89 -8.21 22.46
N ALA A 367 -4.87 -6.91 22.22
CA ALA A 367 -4.90 -5.91 23.28
C ALA A 367 -6.26 -5.89 24.02
N ALA A 368 -7.35 -6.06 23.29
CA ALA A 368 -8.70 -5.93 23.87
C ALA A 368 -9.21 -7.21 24.58
N LEU A 369 -8.89 -8.40 24.04
CA LEU A 369 -9.54 -9.64 24.47
C LEU A 369 -8.71 -10.46 25.47
N TYR A 370 -7.39 -10.29 25.49
CA TYR A 370 -6.51 -11.09 26.32
C TYR A 370 -6.05 -10.32 27.56
N PRO A 371 -6.25 -10.87 28.78
CA PRO A 371 -5.86 -10.16 30.00
C PRO A 371 -4.35 -10.17 30.27
N GLN A 372 -3.59 -11.12 29.66
CA GLN A 372 -2.16 -11.25 29.88
C GLN A 372 -1.36 -10.11 29.23
N ASP A 373 -0.34 -9.59 29.92
CA ASP A 373 0.56 -8.56 29.36
C ASP A 373 1.50 -9.13 28.30
N VAL A 374 1.85 -10.42 28.39
CA VAL A 374 2.70 -11.12 27.43
C VAL A 374 1.87 -12.10 26.62
N ILE A 375 1.83 -11.90 25.31
CA ILE A 375 1.14 -12.76 24.35
C ILE A 375 2.10 -13.86 23.90
N THR A 376 1.67 -15.12 24.09
CA THR A 376 2.44 -16.33 23.78
C THR A 376 2.08 -16.90 22.40
N ALA A 377 2.93 -17.80 21.89
CA ALA A 377 2.69 -18.49 20.61
C ALA A 377 1.35 -19.23 20.56
N SER A 378 0.90 -19.82 21.68
CA SER A 378 -0.38 -20.53 21.75
C SER A 378 -1.59 -19.61 21.53
N VAL A 379 -1.51 -18.36 22.01
CA VAL A 379 -2.54 -17.35 21.75
C VAL A 379 -2.57 -16.97 20.26
N ILE A 380 -1.38 -16.76 19.66
CA ILE A 380 -1.26 -16.47 18.24
C ILE A 380 -1.80 -17.61 17.38
N ASP A 381 -1.47 -18.86 17.72
CA ASP A 381 -1.97 -20.04 17.02
C ASP A 381 -3.51 -20.11 17.07
N GLY A 382 -4.12 -19.77 18.21
CA GLY A 382 -5.58 -19.68 18.36
C GLY A 382 -6.21 -18.58 17.48
N GLU A 383 -5.58 -17.43 17.39
CA GLU A 383 -6.08 -16.28 16.62
C GLU A 383 -5.87 -16.42 15.09
N LEU A 384 -4.79 -17.09 14.69
CA LEU A 384 -4.45 -17.33 13.28
C LEU A 384 -5.00 -18.67 12.77
N ALA A 385 -5.48 -19.54 13.65
CA ALA A 385 -6.16 -20.75 13.22
C ALA A 385 -7.38 -20.35 12.35
N PRO A 386 -7.58 -20.99 11.17
CA PRO A 386 -8.86 -20.84 10.48
C PRO A 386 -9.94 -21.21 11.50
N PRO A 387 -11.11 -20.52 11.50
CA PRO A 387 -12.16 -20.80 12.46
C PRO A 387 -12.37 -22.31 12.47
N ALA A 388 -12.03 -22.94 13.61
CA ALA A 388 -12.16 -24.38 13.78
C ALA A 388 -13.63 -24.67 13.51
N VAL A 389 -13.88 -25.50 12.51
CA VAL A 389 -15.18 -26.17 12.36
C VAL A 389 -15.27 -27.08 13.59
N THR A 390 -15.71 -26.49 14.70
CA THR A 390 -16.05 -27.24 15.89
C THR A 390 -17.15 -28.22 15.49
N THR A 391 -16.78 -29.47 15.33
CA THR A 391 -17.66 -30.63 15.36
C THR A 391 -18.23 -30.73 16.79
N GLY A 392 -19.06 -29.81 17.15
CA GLY A 392 -19.80 -29.77 18.39
C GLY A 392 -21.12 -29.05 18.10
N SER A 393 -22.19 -29.81 17.98
CA SER A 393 -23.60 -29.44 17.85
C SER A 393 -23.94 -27.99 18.25
N SER A 394 -23.94 -27.10 17.28
CA SER A 394 -24.72 -25.85 17.31
C SER A 394 -24.82 -25.36 15.86
N THR A 395 -26.03 -25.09 15.44
CA THR A 395 -26.57 -24.57 14.19
C THR A 395 -25.57 -23.83 13.26
N PRO A 396 -25.52 -24.16 11.95
CA PRO A 396 -24.66 -23.50 11.00
C PRO A 396 -25.18 -22.06 10.77
N THR A 397 -24.41 -21.08 11.23
CA THR A 397 -24.66 -19.68 10.95
C THR A 397 -23.84 -19.32 9.68
N SER A 398 -24.56 -18.98 8.61
CA SER A 398 -24.16 -18.31 7.36
C SER A 398 -22.91 -18.83 6.65
N ILE A 399 -23.11 -19.75 5.71
CA ILE A 399 -22.25 -19.91 4.54
C ILE A 399 -22.64 -18.75 3.61
N ASP A 400 -21.99 -17.63 3.73
CA ASP A 400 -22.29 -16.45 2.90
C ASP A 400 -21.88 -16.58 1.44
N ASN A 401 -21.19 -17.68 1.03
CA ASN A 401 -20.86 -17.88 -0.38
C ASN A 401 -20.67 -19.38 -0.73
N LEU A 402 -21.71 -19.99 -1.29
CA LEU A 402 -21.64 -21.35 -1.85
C LEU A 402 -20.55 -21.47 -2.92
N GLY A 403 -20.34 -20.42 -3.71
CA GLY A 403 -19.29 -20.37 -4.74
C GLY A 403 -17.90 -20.57 -4.15
N GLY A 404 -17.57 -19.89 -3.06
CA GLY A 404 -16.26 -20.04 -2.37
C GLY A 404 -16.04 -21.44 -1.79
N ALA A 405 -17.11 -22.07 -1.26
CA ALA A 405 -17.03 -23.45 -0.78
C ALA A 405 -16.78 -24.45 -1.91
N VAL A 406 -17.43 -24.25 -3.07
CA VAL A 406 -17.23 -25.07 -4.26
C VAL A 406 -15.82 -24.84 -4.84
N GLU A 407 -15.33 -23.62 -4.88
CA GLU A 407 -13.98 -23.28 -5.35
C GLU A 407 -12.88 -23.91 -4.49
N ALA A 408 -13.02 -23.85 -3.16
CA ALA A 408 -12.11 -24.50 -2.23
C ALA A 408 -12.11 -26.04 -2.42
N TYR A 409 -13.29 -26.64 -2.58
CA TYR A 409 -13.43 -28.06 -2.85
C TYR A 409 -12.76 -28.47 -4.16
N LEU A 410 -13.02 -27.71 -5.27
CA LEU A 410 -12.42 -27.97 -6.57
C LEU A 410 -10.89 -27.84 -6.52
N SER A 411 -10.37 -26.80 -5.87
CA SER A 411 -8.92 -26.60 -5.70
C SER A 411 -8.26 -27.78 -4.98
N SER A 412 -8.86 -28.29 -3.90
CA SER A 412 -8.40 -29.47 -3.20
C SER A 412 -8.50 -30.74 -4.06
N HIS A 413 -9.60 -30.87 -4.81
CA HIS A 413 -9.84 -32.02 -5.68
C HIS A 413 -8.81 -32.12 -6.81
N PHE A 414 -8.45 -30.98 -7.44
CA PHE A 414 -7.44 -30.91 -8.50
C PHE A 414 -6.03 -31.25 -7.96
N GLN A 415 -5.69 -30.81 -6.74
CA GLN A 415 -4.40 -31.13 -6.10
C GLN A 415 -4.22 -32.64 -5.79
N GLY A 416 -5.28 -33.41 -5.69
CA GLY A 416 -5.25 -34.85 -5.43
C GLY A 416 -4.79 -35.72 -6.62
N PHE A 417 -4.58 -35.14 -7.82
CA PHE A 417 -4.18 -35.89 -9.01
C PHE A 417 -2.70 -35.64 -9.39
N PRO A 418 -1.96 -36.67 -9.84
CA PRO A 418 -0.51 -36.60 -10.07
C PRO A 418 -0.04 -35.51 -11.06
N ASN A 419 -0.89 -34.98 -11.90
CA ASN A 419 -0.59 -33.90 -12.86
C ASN A 419 -1.52 -32.69 -12.68
N GLY A 420 -2.26 -32.59 -11.58
CA GLY A 420 -3.24 -31.54 -11.37
C GLY A 420 -4.45 -31.57 -12.32
N VAL A 421 -4.61 -32.64 -13.11
CA VAL A 421 -5.68 -32.78 -14.09
C VAL A 421 -6.55 -34.01 -13.78
N PRO A 422 -7.82 -33.83 -13.37
CA PRO A 422 -8.74 -34.95 -13.13
C PRO A 422 -9.14 -35.65 -14.44
N PRO A 423 -9.54 -36.93 -14.37
CA PRO A 423 -9.99 -37.66 -15.55
C PRO A 423 -11.27 -37.08 -16.16
N PRO A 424 -11.54 -37.32 -17.46
CA PRO A 424 -12.73 -36.85 -18.17
C PRO A 424 -14.03 -37.17 -17.43
N GLY A 425 -15.06 -36.30 -17.57
CA GLY A 425 -16.36 -36.44 -16.93
C GLY A 425 -16.49 -35.75 -15.57
N LEU A 426 -15.53 -34.88 -15.19
CA LEU A 426 -15.53 -34.14 -13.93
C LEU A 426 -16.83 -33.33 -13.73
N TYR A 427 -17.35 -32.69 -14.77
CA TYR A 427 -18.59 -31.91 -14.70
C TYR A 427 -19.75 -32.70 -14.12
N HIS A 428 -20.01 -33.90 -14.68
CA HIS A 428 -21.12 -34.76 -14.22
C HIS A 428 -20.92 -35.30 -12.80
N ARG A 429 -19.68 -35.55 -12.37
CA ARG A 429 -19.37 -36.01 -11.01
C ARG A 429 -19.66 -34.90 -10.00
N ILE A 430 -19.11 -33.72 -10.21
CA ILE A 430 -19.31 -32.57 -9.29
C ILE A 430 -20.78 -32.15 -9.26
N LEU A 431 -21.45 -32.11 -10.43
CA LEU A 431 -22.87 -31.78 -10.46
C LEU A 431 -23.71 -32.78 -9.65
N LYS A 432 -23.39 -34.07 -9.76
CA LYS A 432 -24.07 -35.12 -8.98
C LYS A 432 -23.87 -34.97 -7.47
N GLU A 433 -22.64 -34.63 -7.04
CA GLU A 433 -22.32 -34.39 -5.62
C GLU A 433 -23.06 -33.19 -5.04
N ILE A 434 -23.38 -32.15 -5.83
CA ILE A 434 -24.16 -31.00 -5.41
C ILE A 434 -25.67 -31.26 -5.51
N GLU A 435 -26.13 -31.94 -6.55
CA GLU A 435 -27.55 -32.21 -6.78
C GLU A 435 -28.16 -33.14 -5.73
N ILE A 436 -27.44 -34.17 -5.30
CA ILE A 436 -27.95 -35.14 -4.31
C ILE A 436 -28.34 -34.46 -2.99
N PRO A 437 -27.47 -33.70 -2.29
CA PRO A 437 -27.84 -33.02 -1.06
C PRO A 437 -28.90 -31.96 -1.26
N LEU A 438 -28.89 -31.22 -2.37
CA LEU A 438 -29.87 -30.19 -2.68
C LEU A 438 -31.28 -30.78 -2.83
N LEU A 439 -31.40 -31.85 -3.63
CA LEU A 439 -32.69 -32.54 -3.86
C LEU A 439 -33.17 -33.23 -2.58
N THR A 440 -32.28 -33.82 -1.81
CA THR A 440 -32.60 -34.46 -0.54
C THR A 440 -33.11 -33.45 0.49
N ALA A 441 -32.46 -32.30 0.62
CA ALA A 441 -32.88 -31.21 1.50
C ALA A 441 -34.26 -30.64 1.10
N ALA A 442 -34.49 -30.43 -0.21
CA ALA A 442 -35.78 -29.94 -0.71
C ALA A 442 -36.90 -30.95 -0.47
N LEU A 443 -36.66 -32.25 -0.67
CA LEU A 443 -37.62 -33.33 -0.36
C LEU A 443 -37.89 -33.44 1.12
N ALA A 444 -36.88 -33.32 1.97
CA ALA A 444 -37.02 -33.32 3.43
C ALA A 444 -37.88 -32.13 3.91
N ALA A 445 -37.58 -30.91 3.43
CA ALA A 445 -38.33 -29.70 3.75
C ALA A 445 -39.81 -29.76 3.34
N THR A 446 -40.10 -30.51 2.27
CA THR A 446 -41.48 -30.68 1.77
C THR A 446 -42.14 -31.99 2.21
N ARG A 447 -41.55 -32.68 3.21
CA ARG A 447 -42.03 -33.97 3.75
C ARG A 447 -42.31 -35.03 2.66
N GLY A 448 -41.42 -35.10 1.66
CA GLY A 448 -41.50 -36.03 0.55
C GLY A 448 -42.52 -35.66 -0.54
N ASN A 449 -43.14 -34.47 -0.49
CA ASN A 449 -44.06 -34.00 -1.53
C ASN A 449 -43.32 -33.49 -2.74
N GLN A 450 -43.20 -34.32 -3.79
CA GLN A 450 -42.46 -34.02 -5.02
C GLN A 450 -42.98 -32.83 -5.81
N ILE A 451 -44.29 -32.45 -5.65
CA ILE A 451 -44.86 -31.27 -6.35
C ILE A 451 -44.31 -30.02 -5.68
N ARG A 452 -44.46 -29.92 -4.34
CA ARG A 452 -43.93 -28.79 -3.59
C ARG A 452 -42.41 -28.68 -3.65
N ALA A 453 -41.68 -29.82 -3.70
CA ALA A 453 -40.24 -29.82 -3.88
C ALA A 453 -39.82 -29.31 -5.27
N ALA A 454 -40.58 -29.65 -6.31
CA ALA A 454 -40.35 -29.13 -7.66
C ALA A 454 -40.58 -27.61 -7.73
N ASP A 455 -41.65 -27.11 -7.11
CA ASP A 455 -41.94 -25.68 -7.02
C ASP A 455 -40.85 -24.94 -6.22
N LEU A 456 -40.40 -25.49 -5.06
CA LEU A 456 -39.31 -24.93 -4.25
C LEU A 456 -37.99 -24.81 -5.01
N LEU A 457 -37.69 -25.79 -5.85
CA LEU A 457 -36.46 -25.84 -6.64
C LEU A 457 -36.54 -25.11 -7.99
N GLY A 458 -37.72 -24.60 -8.37
CA GLY A 458 -37.95 -24.01 -9.69
C GLY A 458 -37.84 -25.02 -10.83
N LEU A 459 -38.05 -26.31 -10.57
CA LEU A 459 -37.95 -27.39 -11.55
C LEU A 459 -39.32 -27.89 -11.99
N ASN A 460 -39.41 -28.38 -13.28
CA ASN A 460 -40.57 -29.11 -13.69
C ASN A 460 -40.66 -30.44 -12.92
N ARG A 461 -41.89 -30.83 -12.50
CA ARG A 461 -42.15 -32.07 -11.76
C ARG A 461 -41.55 -33.33 -12.44
N ASN A 462 -41.64 -33.40 -13.78
CA ASN A 462 -41.10 -34.55 -14.52
C ASN A 462 -39.56 -34.56 -14.48
N THR A 463 -38.93 -33.39 -14.53
CA THR A 463 -37.47 -33.22 -14.37
C THR A 463 -37.01 -33.67 -13.01
N LEU A 464 -37.71 -33.24 -11.93
CA LEU A 464 -37.41 -33.67 -10.58
C LEU A 464 -37.55 -35.20 -10.40
N ARG A 465 -38.62 -35.80 -10.93
CA ARG A 465 -38.81 -37.25 -10.88
C ARG A 465 -37.73 -38.00 -11.63
N LYS A 466 -37.28 -37.51 -12.77
CA LYS A 466 -36.18 -38.09 -13.53
C LYS A 466 -34.90 -38.02 -12.71
N LYS A 467 -34.57 -36.87 -12.14
CA LYS A 467 -33.37 -36.71 -11.29
C LYS A 467 -33.38 -37.58 -10.03
N ILE A 468 -34.53 -37.72 -9.35
CA ILE A 468 -34.68 -38.61 -8.18
C ILE A 468 -34.35 -40.06 -8.60
N ARG A 469 -34.78 -40.51 -9.74
CA ARG A 469 -34.52 -41.86 -10.26
C ARG A 469 -33.06 -42.01 -10.68
N ASP A 470 -32.53 -41.08 -11.46
CA ASP A 470 -31.19 -41.14 -12.05
C ASP A 470 -30.10 -41.04 -10.96
N LEU A 471 -30.42 -40.41 -9.82
CA LEU A 471 -29.53 -40.21 -8.66
C LEU A 471 -29.81 -41.17 -7.50
N ASP A 472 -30.78 -42.11 -7.68
CA ASP A 472 -31.19 -43.11 -6.65
C ASP A 472 -31.53 -42.51 -5.28
N ILE A 473 -32.26 -41.39 -5.26
CA ILE A 473 -32.60 -40.70 -4.00
C ILE A 473 -33.83 -41.36 -3.38
N GLN A 474 -33.69 -41.83 -2.15
CA GLN A 474 -34.80 -42.43 -1.39
C GLN A 474 -35.74 -41.35 -0.85
N VAL A 475 -37.01 -41.44 -1.28
CA VAL A 475 -38.06 -40.53 -0.83
C VAL A 475 -38.82 -41.15 0.33
N TYR A 476 -38.53 -40.72 1.56
CA TYR A 476 -39.30 -41.13 2.75
C TYR A 476 -40.58 -40.30 2.82
N ARG A 477 -41.74 -40.96 2.65
CA ARG A 477 -43.03 -40.37 3.05
C ARG A 477 -43.20 -40.58 4.56
N SER A 478 -43.10 -39.54 5.36
CA SER A 478 -43.59 -39.62 6.75
C SER A 478 -45.09 -39.78 6.63
N GLY A 479 -45.58 -40.95 7.01
CA GLY A 479 -46.98 -41.25 7.16
C GLY A 479 -47.62 -40.26 8.15
N GLY A 480 -48.85 -39.84 7.85
CA GLY A 480 -49.64 -38.90 8.59
C GLY A 480 -50.02 -39.32 9.98
#